data_819f6b8a4fec67462551bd7aef2aa477
#
_entry.id   819f6b8a4fec67462551bd7aef2aa477
#
_cell.length_a   1.000
_cell.length_b   1.000
_cell.length_c   1.000
_cell.angle_alpha   90.00
_cell.angle_beta   90.00
_cell.angle_gamma   90.00
#
_symmetry.space_group_name_H-M   'P 1'
#
loop_
_entity.id
_entity.type
_entity.pdbx_description
1 polymer ?
#
loop_
_entity_poly.entity_id
_entity_poly.type
_entity_poly.pdbx_seq_one_letter_code
_entity_poly.pdbx_strand_id
1 'polypeptide(L)'
;MQLYSFFNSSTSYRVRIALALKGLPYDYLPVNIRTGEHRAADYVAHVNPSAGVPTLVDGALRLGQSLAIIDYLDARHPEPRLVPADPLRRARVLELASAIACDIHPVNNLRVLRYLQDELKVTPQQKDAWYRHWIDEGLASVERLLARHGHGPWCFGDTPTLADVALVPQVANALRMGCPLDRFERVLAVHAHAGMHPAFAEAAPARQPDYTA
;
A
#
# COMPACT_ATOMS: atom_id res chain seq x y z
N MET A 1 19.61 -5.77 1.13
CA MET A 1 18.42 -5.76 0.24
C MET A 1 18.35 -4.43 -0.47
N GLN A 2 17.70 -4.38 -1.65
CA GLN A 2 17.43 -3.14 -2.38
C GLN A 2 15.93 -3.04 -2.63
N LEU A 3 15.36 -1.84 -2.56
CA LEU A 3 13.96 -1.58 -2.85
C LEU A 3 13.82 -0.52 -3.94
N TYR A 4 13.41 -0.94 -5.13
CA TYR A 4 12.96 -0.04 -6.18
C TYR A 4 11.59 0.52 -5.80
N SER A 5 11.49 1.81 -5.64
CA SER A 5 10.36 2.46 -4.98
C SER A 5 10.05 3.82 -5.58
N PHE A 6 8.86 4.33 -5.31
CA PHE A 6 8.49 5.71 -5.56
C PHE A 6 7.82 6.26 -4.30
N PHE A 7 8.24 7.44 -3.86
CA PHE A 7 7.77 8.01 -2.59
C PHE A 7 6.25 7.99 -2.46
N ASN A 8 5.53 8.35 -3.52
CA ASN A 8 4.07 8.52 -3.51
C ASN A 8 3.29 7.25 -3.94
N SER A 9 3.97 6.11 -4.12
CA SER A 9 3.33 4.83 -4.41
C SER A 9 2.81 4.18 -3.13
N SER A 10 1.48 3.98 -3.04
CA SER A 10 0.87 3.29 -1.89
C SER A 10 1.38 1.86 -1.73
N THR A 11 1.64 1.14 -2.83
CA THR A 11 2.21 -0.21 -2.80
C THR A 11 3.65 -0.23 -2.32
N SER A 12 4.46 0.77 -2.70
CA SER A 12 5.81 0.95 -2.15
C SER A 12 5.78 1.33 -0.67
N TYR A 13 4.84 2.18 -0.27
CA TYR A 13 4.67 2.56 1.13
C TYR A 13 4.35 1.35 2.02
N ARG A 14 3.53 0.39 1.55
CA ARG A 14 3.30 -0.88 2.27
C ARG A 14 4.61 -1.62 2.57
N VAL A 15 5.47 -1.77 1.56
CA VAL A 15 6.75 -2.49 1.74
C VAL A 15 7.71 -1.73 2.65
N ARG A 16 7.78 -0.40 2.53
CA ARG A 16 8.58 0.43 3.44
C ARG A 16 8.14 0.27 4.90
N ILE A 17 6.82 0.27 5.16
CA ILE A 17 6.28 0.02 6.52
C ILE A 17 6.72 -1.37 7.00
N ALA A 18 6.58 -2.41 6.18
CA ALA A 18 6.94 -3.76 6.57
C ALA A 18 8.45 -3.88 6.89
N LEU A 19 9.31 -3.28 6.08
CA LEU A 19 10.75 -3.24 6.33
C LEU A 19 11.09 -2.50 7.62
N ALA A 20 10.46 -1.34 7.86
CA ALA A 20 10.65 -0.55 9.08
C ALA A 20 10.14 -1.28 10.33
N LEU A 21 8.97 -1.93 10.28
CA LEU A 21 8.44 -2.74 11.39
C LEU A 21 9.39 -3.89 11.76
N LYS A 22 10.05 -4.47 10.78
CA LYS A 22 11.01 -5.58 10.97
C LYS A 22 12.43 -5.11 11.27
N GLY A 23 12.70 -3.80 11.26
CA GLY A 23 14.06 -3.26 11.45
C GLY A 23 15.05 -3.69 10.38
N LEU A 24 14.58 -3.95 9.16
CA LEU A 24 15.41 -4.46 8.07
C LEU A 24 15.98 -3.31 7.23
N PRO A 25 17.31 -3.15 7.17
CA PRO A 25 17.95 -2.13 6.35
C PRO A 25 17.87 -2.48 4.86
N TYR A 26 17.73 -1.46 4.03
CA TYR A 26 17.71 -1.59 2.58
C TYR A 26 18.22 -0.33 1.88
N ASP A 27 18.73 -0.50 0.67
CA ASP A 27 19.07 0.60 -0.21
C ASP A 27 17.80 1.04 -0.96
N TYR A 28 17.42 2.31 -0.82
CA TYR A 28 16.29 2.88 -1.54
C TYR A 28 16.72 3.29 -2.95
N LEU A 29 16.10 2.70 -3.96
CA LEU A 29 16.34 3.00 -5.37
C LEU A 29 15.11 3.68 -5.97
N PRO A 30 15.15 5.00 -6.21
CA PRO A 30 14.00 5.73 -6.72
C PRO A 30 13.67 5.36 -8.16
N VAL A 31 12.37 5.22 -8.45
CA VAL A 31 11.85 4.98 -9.81
C VAL A 31 10.64 5.88 -10.03
N ASN A 32 10.81 6.92 -10.81
CA ASN A 32 9.74 7.89 -11.04
C ASN A 32 8.66 7.34 -11.98
N ILE A 33 7.54 6.91 -11.39
CA ILE A 33 6.40 6.39 -12.16
C ILE A 33 5.63 7.48 -12.92
N ARG A 34 5.81 8.75 -12.55
CA ARG A 34 5.17 9.88 -13.24
C ARG A 34 5.82 10.13 -14.60
N THR A 35 7.14 9.97 -14.70
CA THR A 35 7.90 10.08 -15.95
C THR A 35 7.92 8.79 -16.77
N GLY A 36 7.45 7.67 -16.19
CA GLY A 36 7.40 6.38 -16.90
C GLY A 36 8.66 5.53 -16.76
N GLU A 37 9.61 5.85 -15.88
CA GLU A 37 10.86 5.09 -15.67
C GLU A 37 10.61 3.59 -15.44
N HIS A 38 9.54 3.24 -14.70
CA HIS A 38 9.12 1.86 -14.46
C HIS A 38 8.71 1.09 -15.73
N ARG A 39 8.57 1.78 -16.88
CA ARG A 39 8.22 1.21 -18.19
C ARG A 39 9.39 1.20 -19.15
N ALA A 40 10.55 1.71 -18.76
CA ALA A 40 11.75 1.64 -19.58
C ALA A 40 12.11 0.19 -19.88
N ALA A 41 12.58 -0.09 -21.09
CA ALA A 41 12.87 -1.46 -21.54
C ALA A 41 13.85 -2.18 -20.60
N ASP A 42 14.88 -1.48 -20.15
CA ASP A 42 15.87 -2.00 -19.22
C ASP A 42 15.27 -2.36 -17.86
N TYR A 43 14.41 -1.48 -17.31
CA TYR A 43 13.71 -1.75 -16.05
C TYR A 43 12.81 -2.99 -16.15
N VAL A 44 12.05 -3.09 -17.25
CA VAL A 44 11.15 -4.24 -17.48
C VAL A 44 11.94 -5.53 -17.67
N ALA A 45 13.04 -5.50 -18.38
CA ALA A 45 13.85 -6.67 -18.64
C ALA A 45 14.62 -7.18 -17.40
N HIS A 46 15.13 -6.27 -16.56
CA HIS A 46 16.10 -6.65 -15.53
C HIS A 46 15.60 -6.43 -14.09
N VAL A 47 14.53 -5.63 -13.87
CA VAL A 47 14.05 -5.32 -12.53
C VAL A 47 12.65 -5.88 -12.28
N ASN A 48 11.65 -5.48 -13.08
CA ASN A 48 10.27 -5.89 -12.85
C ASN A 48 9.50 -6.06 -14.17
N PRO A 49 9.25 -7.30 -14.61
CA PRO A 49 8.51 -7.57 -15.84
C PRO A 49 7.06 -7.07 -15.83
N SER A 50 6.51 -6.74 -14.64
CA SER A 50 5.17 -6.16 -14.51
C SER A 50 5.15 -4.63 -14.68
N ALA A 51 6.31 -4.01 -15.00
CA ALA A 51 6.44 -2.57 -15.20
C ALA A 51 5.82 -1.76 -14.05
N GLY A 52 6.24 -2.02 -12.81
CA GLY A 52 5.68 -1.38 -11.64
C GLY A 52 6.65 -1.26 -10.47
N VAL A 53 6.21 -0.57 -9.44
CA VAL A 53 6.88 -0.49 -8.13
C VAL A 53 5.89 -0.93 -7.05
N PRO A 54 6.35 -1.49 -5.91
CA PRO A 54 7.73 -1.77 -5.54
C PRO A 54 8.32 -3.01 -6.20
N THR A 55 9.67 -3.08 -6.21
CA THR A 55 10.38 -4.33 -6.45
C THR A 55 11.45 -4.48 -5.37
N LEU A 56 11.43 -5.61 -4.67
CA LEU A 56 12.47 -6.00 -3.73
C LEU A 56 13.52 -6.85 -4.47
N VAL A 57 14.79 -6.53 -4.23
CA VAL A 57 15.94 -7.36 -4.64
C VAL A 57 16.62 -7.84 -3.38
N ASP A 58 16.73 -9.18 -3.25
CA ASP A 58 17.43 -9.83 -2.15
C ASP A 58 18.31 -10.97 -2.72
N GLY A 59 19.61 -10.69 -2.89
CA GLY A 59 20.52 -11.55 -3.63
C GLY A 59 20.07 -11.76 -5.09
N ALA A 60 19.80 -12.99 -5.48
CA ALA A 60 19.32 -13.32 -6.82
C ALA A 60 17.79 -13.14 -6.99
N LEU A 61 17.05 -12.99 -5.90
CA LEU A 61 15.59 -12.79 -5.95
C LEU A 61 15.26 -11.38 -6.42
N ARG A 62 14.34 -11.28 -7.38
CA ARG A 62 13.65 -10.04 -7.76
C ARG A 62 12.16 -10.27 -7.64
N LEU A 63 11.51 -9.57 -6.73
CA LEU A 63 10.11 -9.81 -6.39
C LEU A 63 9.30 -8.52 -6.48
N GLY A 64 8.29 -8.51 -7.34
CA GLY A 64 7.25 -7.49 -7.39
C GLY A 64 6.05 -7.85 -6.50
N GLN A 65 5.00 -7.01 -6.52
CA GLN A 65 3.76 -7.16 -5.75
C GLN A 65 3.95 -7.02 -4.22
N SER A 66 3.42 -5.94 -3.66
CA SER A 66 3.64 -5.59 -2.25
C SER A 66 3.24 -6.69 -1.27
N LEU A 67 2.14 -7.40 -1.51
CA LEU A 67 1.70 -8.48 -0.63
C LEU A 67 2.65 -9.68 -0.68
N ALA A 68 3.14 -10.05 -1.87
CA ALA A 68 4.10 -11.14 -2.04
C ALA A 68 5.45 -10.79 -1.39
N ILE A 69 5.90 -9.54 -1.52
CA ILE A 69 7.12 -9.06 -0.87
C ILE A 69 6.99 -9.16 0.65
N ILE A 70 5.85 -8.74 1.20
CA ILE A 70 5.63 -8.76 2.65
C ILE A 70 5.53 -10.19 3.18
N ASP A 71 4.86 -11.09 2.46
CA ASP A 71 4.81 -12.52 2.82
C ASP A 71 6.22 -13.16 2.79
N TYR A 72 7.03 -12.84 1.77
CA TYR A 72 8.42 -13.26 1.70
C TYR A 72 9.24 -12.76 2.89
N LEU A 73 9.12 -11.47 3.22
CA LEU A 73 9.81 -10.88 4.37
C LEU A 73 9.37 -11.53 5.69
N ASP A 74 8.07 -11.83 5.82
CA ASP A 74 7.50 -12.47 7.01
C ASP A 74 7.99 -13.92 7.18
N ALA A 75 8.17 -14.65 6.07
CA ALA A 75 8.71 -16.00 6.06
C ALA A 75 10.22 -16.01 6.40
N ARG A 76 11.00 -15.04 5.89
CA ARG A 76 12.45 -14.94 6.12
C ARG A 76 12.81 -14.35 7.48
N HIS A 77 12.00 -13.43 7.96
CA HIS A 77 12.17 -12.67 9.20
C HIS A 77 10.87 -12.70 9.99
N PRO A 78 10.55 -13.79 10.69
CA PRO A 78 9.23 -14.01 11.26
C PRO A 78 8.85 -13.06 12.41
N GLU A 79 9.81 -12.33 12.97
CA GLU A 79 9.55 -11.39 14.07
C GLU A 79 9.84 -9.92 13.68
N PRO A 80 8.89 -9.02 13.95
CA PRO A 80 7.48 -9.27 14.31
C PRO A 80 6.71 -9.86 13.12
N ARG A 81 5.77 -10.78 13.42
CA ARG A 81 4.96 -11.43 12.39
C ARG A 81 3.82 -10.52 11.93
N LEU A 82 3.81 -10.18 10.64
CA LEU A 82 2.77 -9.34 10.04
C LEU A 82 1.58 -10.17 9.51
N VAL A 83 1.81 -11.41 9.12
CA VAL A 83 0.77 -12.37 8.71
C VAL A 83 0.65 -13.44 9.80
N PRO A 84 -0.40 -13.44 10.63
CA PRO A 84 -0.53 -14.33 11.76
C PRO A 84 -0.41 -15.81 11.39
N ALA A 85 0.15 -16.63 12.31
CA ALA A 85 0.23 -18.08 12.13
C ALA A 85 -1.13 -18.76 12.40
N ASP A 86 -1.94 -18.22 13.32
CA ASP A 86 -3.27 -18.72 13.60
C ASP A 86 -4.16 -18.60 12.35
N PRO A 87 -4.80 -19.68 11.88
CA PRO A 87 -5.54 -19.70 10.63
C PRO A 87 -6.70 -18.70 10.58
N LEU A 88 -7.42 -18.50 11.68
CA LEU A 88 -8.57 -17.58 11.72
C LEU A 88 -8.12 -16.13 11.68
N ARG A 89 -7.14 -15.76 12.49
CA ARG A 89 -6.56 -14.41 12.45
C ARG A 89 -5.90 -14.13 11.10
N ARG A 90 -5.16 -15.10 10.57
CA ARG A 90 -4.56 -15.02 9.23
C ARG A 90 -5.62 -14.74 8.16
N ALA A 91 -6.73 -15.48 8.19
CA ALA A 91 -7.82 -15.30 7.22
C ALA A 91 -8.39 -13.87 7.28
N ARG A 92 -8.63 -13.32 8.47
CA ARG A 92 -9.14 -11.94 8.63
C ARG A 92 -8.15 -10.88 8.17
N VAL A 93 -6.88 -11.05 8.50
CA VAL A 93 -5.82 -10.14 8.04
C VAL A 93 -5.70 -10.15 6.51
N LEU A 94 -5.73 -11.33 5.89
CA LEU A 94 -5.65 -11.46 4.43
C LEU A 94 -6.93 -10.95 3.75
N GLU A 95 -8.12 -11.19 4.30
CA GLU A 95 -9.40 -10.68 3.79
C GLU A 95 -9.35 -9.15 3.64
N LEU A 96 -9.00 -8.43 4.71
CA LEU A 96 -8.93 -6.96 4.68
C LEU A 96 -7.80 -6.47 3.78
N ALA A 97 -6.61 -7.05 3.86
CA ALA A 97 -5.48 -6.68 3.02
C ALA A 97 -5.78 -6.89 1.53
N SER A 98 -6.49 -7.99 1.18
CA SER A 98 -6.91 -8.29 -0.19
C SER A 98 -7.99 -7.34 -0.68
N ALA A 99 -9.00 -7.01 0.13
CA ALA A 99 -10.01 -6.02 -0.23
C ALA A 99 -9.35 -4.68 -0.64
N ILE A 100 -8.31 -4.26 0.08
CA ILE A 100 -7.58 -3.05 -0.27
C ILE A 100 -6.71 -3.24 -1.52
N ALA A 101 -5.96 -4.35 -1.60
CA ALA A 101 -4.96 -4.54 -2.64
C ALA A 101 -5.56 -5.01 -3.99
N CYS A 102 -6.71 -5.71 -3.96
CA CYS A 102 -7.31 -6.29 -5.15
C CYS A 102 -8.55 -5.52 -5.63
N ASP A 103 -9.32 -4.90 -4.72
CA ASP A 103 -10.58 -4.27 -5.09
C ASP A 103 -10.50 -2.73 -5.11
N ILE A 104 -9.77 -2.10 -4.16
CA ILE A 104 -9.69 -0.63 -4.08
C ILE A 104 -8.53 -0.08 -4.90
N HIS A 105 -7.30 -0.52 -4.58
CA HIS A 105 -6.09 0.06 -5.16
C HIS A 105 -6.00 -0.06 -6.70
N PRO A 106 -6.33 -1.21 -7.33
CA PRO A 106 -6.13 -1.39 -8.77
C PRO A 106 -6.98 -0.48 -9.64
N VAL A 107 -8.22 -0.23 -9.25
CA VAL A 107 -9.17 0.60 -10.03
C VAL A 107 -8.82 2.09 -9.99
N ASN A 108 -8.03 2.51 -9.01
CA ASN A 108 -7.53 3.87 -8.83
C ASN A 108 -6.03 4.02 -9.08
N ASN A 109 -5.39 2.98 -9.66
CA ASN A 109 -3.99 3.02 -10.03
C ASN A 109 -3.74 4.02 -11.17
N LEU A 110 -2.54 4.62 -11.20
CA LEU A 110 -2.12 5.59 -12.22
C LEU A 110 -2.38 5.11 -13.66
N ARG A 111 -2.16 3.82 -13.94
CA ARG A 111 -2.40 3.25 -15.27
C ARG A 111 -3.87 3.30 -15.69
N VAL A 112 -4.80 3.09 -14.74
CA VAL A 112 -6.24 3.15 -15.00
C VAL A 112 -6.67 4.60 -15.18
N LEU A 113 -6.23 5.49 -14.29
CA LEU A 113 -6.57 6.91 -14.37
C LEU A 113 -6.04 7.56 -15.66
N ARG A 114 -4.85 7.16 -16.12
CA ARG A 114 -4.32 7.60 -17.42
C ARG A 114 -5.17 7.06 -18.57
N TYR A 115 -5.52 5.79 -18.57
CA TYR A 115 -6.37 5.21 -19.60
C TYR A 115 -7.73 5.92 -19.72
N LEU A 116 -8.35 6.23 -18.58
CA LEU A 116 -9.59 7.01 -18.56
C LEU A 116 -9.43 8.37 -19.25
N GLN A 117 -8.33 9.09 -18.97
CA GLN A 117 -8.08 10.42 -19.54
C GLN A 117 -7.56 10.36 -20.99
N ASP A 118 -6.58 9.49 -21.24
CA ASP A 118 -5.83 9.50 -22.50
C ASP A 118 -6.58 8.76 -23.62
N GLU A 119 -7.28 7.66 -23.30
CA GLU A 119 -8.01 6.83 -24.26
C GLU A 119 -9.51 7.13 -24.29
N LEU A 120 -10.15 7.09 -23.10
CA LEU A 120 -11.60 7.31 -22.99
C LEU A 120 -11.98 8.80 -22.95
N LYS A 121 -10.99 9.70 -22.88
CA LYS A 121 -11.17 11.17 -22.93
C LYS A 121 -12.14 11.70 -21.88
N VAL A 122 -12.23 11.04 -20.71
CA VAL A 122 -13.04 11.56 -19.61
C VAL A 122 -12.49 12.89 -19.11
N THR A 123 -13.38 13.77 -18.67
CA THR A 123 -12.98 15.06 -18.10
C THR A 123 -12.25 14.86 -16.77
N PRO A 124 -11.47 15.85 -16.28
CA PRO A 124 -10.88 15.80 -14.95
C PRO A 124 -11.93 15.55 -13.85
N GLN A 125 -13.10 16.18 -13.95
CA GLN A 125 -14.20 16.01 -13.00
C GLN A 125 -14.75 14.58 -12.99
N GLN A 126 -14.89 13.96 -14.16
CA GLN A 126 -15.33 12.56 -14.27
C GLN A 126 -14.28 11.59 -13.71
N LYS A 127 -12.99 11.85 -13.95
CA LYS A 127 -11.90 11.06 -13.33
C LYS A 127 -11.92 11.18 -11.80
N ASP A 128 -12.11 12.39 -11.27
CA ASP A 128 -12.18 12.61 -9.83
C ASP A 128 -13.44 11.97 -9.22
N ALA A 129 -14.56 11.98 -9.93
CA ALA A 129 -15.78 11.27 -9.53
C ALA A 129 -15.56 9.74 -9.51
N TRP A 130 -14.90 9.17 -10.54
CA TRP A 130 -14.48 7.77 -10.56
C TRP A 130 -13.64 7.43 -9.34
N TYR A 131 -12.60 8.25 -9.07
CA TYR A 131 -11.67 8.01 -7.98
C TYR A 131 -12.40 7.97 -6.63
N ARG A 132 -13.23 8.98 -6.36
CA ARG A 132 -14.00 9.10 -5.12
C ARG A 132 -15.00 7.97 -4.95
N HIS A 133 -15.69 7.58 -6.02
CA HIS A 133 -16.66 6.47 -6.00
C HIS A 133 -16.01 5.17 -5.50
N TRP A 134 -14.90 4.77 -6.09
CA TRP A 134 -14.23 3.52 -5.73
C TRP A 134 -13.55 3.56 -4.37
N ILE A 135 -13.06 4.72 -3.93
CA ILE A 135 -12.58 4.91 -2.56
C ILE A 135 -13.73 4.77 -1.57
N ASP A 136 -14.85 5.41 -1.83
CA ASP A 136 -16.01 5.44 -0.96
C ASP A 136 -16.63 4.04 -0.79
N GLU A 137 -16.87 3.34 -1.89
CA GLU A 137 -17.41 1.97 -1.88
C GLU A 137 -16.46 0.99 -1.19
N GLY A 138 -15.18 1.04 -1.55
CA GLY A 138 -14.18 0.15 -1.00
C GLY A 138 -13.93 0.36 0.49
N LEU A 139 -13.78 1.61 0.94
CA LEU A 139 -13.59 1.92 2.37
C LEU A 139 -14.86 1.64 3.19
N ALA A 140 -16.05 1.76 2.60
CA ALA A 140 -17.29 1.31 3.26
C ALA A 140 -17.27 -0.20 3.53
N SER A 141 -16.72 -1.00 2.63
CA SER A 141 -16.51 -2.42 2.85
C SER A 141 -15.51 -2.68 3.99
N VAL A 142 -14.39 -1.99 3.98
CA VAL A 142 -13.36 -2.09 5.03
C VAL A 142 -13.91 -1.68 6.40
N GLU A 143 -14.68 -0.57 6.47
CA GLU A 143 -15.34 -0.12 7.71
C GLU A 143 -16.27 -1.19 8.28
N ARG A 144 -17.06 -1.87 7.41
CA ARG A 144 -17.92 -2.97 7.84
C ARG A 144 -17.14 -4.19 8.34
N LEU A 145 -16.00 -4.52 7.71
CA LEU A 145 -15.11 -5.61 8.17
C LEU A 145 -14.54 -5.28 9.55
N LEU A 146 -14.07 -4.04 9.75
CA LEU A 146 -13.58 -3.59 11.05
C LEU A 146 -14.70 -3.55 12.10
N ALA A 147 -15.91 -3.12 11.74
CA ALA A 147 -17.06 -3.14 12.64
C ALA A 147 -17.43 -4.54 13.12
N ARG A 148 -17.27 -5.54 12.25
CA ARG A 148 -17.63 -6.94 12.55
C ARG A 148 -16.54 -7.72 13.26
N HIS A 149 -15.28 -7.48 12.95
CA HIS A 149 -14.16 -8.34 13.35
C HIS A 149 -12.99 -7.58 13.98
N GLY A 150 -12.96 -6.25 13.82
CA GLY A 150 -11.90 -5.41 14.35
C GLY A 150 -11.94 -5.34 15.89
N HIS A 151 -10.75 -5.26 16.50
CA HIS A 151 -10.58 -5.06 17.93
C HIS A 151 -9.20 -4.48 18.24
N GLY A 152 -9.09 -3.78 19.35
CA GLY A 152 -7.85 -3.11 19.72
C GLY A 152 -7.58 -1.82 18.91
N PRO A 153 -6.40 -1.23 19.06
CA PRO A 153 -6.03 0.00 18.38
C PRO A 153 -5.63 -0.21 16.89
N TRP A 154 -5.27 -1.44 16.50
CA TRP A 154 -4.99 -1.84 15.13
C TRP A 154 -6.20 -2.54 14.50
N CYS A 155 -6.13 -2.90 13.24
CA CYS A 155 -7.24 -3.60 12.57
C CYS A 155 -7.71 -4.84 13.33
N PHE A 156 -6.77 -5.63 13.86
CA PHE A 156 -7.05 -6.91 14.52
C PHE A 156 -6.12 -7.16 15.70
N GLY A 157 -6.19 -6.32 16.76
CA GLY A 157 -5.47 -6.54 18.00
C GLY A 157 -4.56 -5.40 18.44
N ASP A 158 -3.53 -5.74 19.20
CA ASP A 158 -2.65 -4.78 19.87
C ASP A 158 -1.33 -4.54 19.13
N THR A 159 -1.11 -5.26 18.02
CA THR A 159 0.09 -5.15 17.20
C THR A 159 -0.27 -5.02 15.72
N PRO A 160 0.51 -4.26 14.93
CA PRO A 160 0.25 -4.08 13.51
C PRO A 160 0.38 -5.39 12.74
N THR A 161 -0.46 -5.56 11.74
CA THR A 161 -0.48 -6.70 10.82
C THR A 161 -0.43 -6.22 9.38
N LEU A 162 -0.41 -7.17 8.42
CA LEU A 162 -0.54 -6.86 7.00
C LEU A 162 -1.82 -6.05 6.67
N ALA A 163 -2.89 -6.21 7.46
CA ALA A 163 -4.11 -5.42 7.30
C ALA A 163 -3.84 -3.92 7.48
N ASP A 164 -3.12 -3.56 8.54
CA ASP A 164 -2.74 -2.18 8.86
C ASP A 164 -1.75 -1.62 7.83
N VAL A 165 -0.78 -2.44 7.45
CA VAL A 165 0.21 -2.13 6.40
C VAL A 165 -0.46 -1.86 5.05
N ALA A 166 -1.58 -2.52 4.74
CA ALA A 166 -2.35 -2.27 3.54
C ALA A 166 -3.25 -1.03 3.68
N LEU A 167 -3.90 -0.86 4.84
CA LEU A 167 -4.89 0.19 5.10
C LEU A 167 -4.27 1.58 5.12
N VAL A 168 -3.20 1.77 5.88
CA VAL A 168 -2.62 3.10 6.11
C VAL A 168 -2.21 3.81 4.82
N PRO A 169 -1.47 3.19 3.88
CA PRO A 169 -1.15 3.82 2.60
C PRO A 169 -2.39 4.12 1.74
N GLN A 170 -3.45 3.32 1.84
CA GLN A 170 -4.68 3.54 1.09
C GLN A 170 -5.44 4.77 1.62
N VAL A 171 -5.53 4.92 2.94
CA VAL A 171 -6.13 6.08 3.59
C VAL A 171 -5.32 7.34 3.30
N ALA A 172 -3.99 7.29 3.46
CA ALA A 172 -3.10 8.41 3.15
C ALA A 172 -3.27 8.88 1.69
N ASN A 173 -3.41 7.94 0.75
CA ASN A 173 -3.67 8.27 -0.64
C ASN A 173 -5.05 8.91 -0.86
N ALA A 174 -6.10 8.39 -0.22
CA ALA A 174 -7.44 8.95 -0.30
C ALA A 174 -7.51 10.39 0.25
N LEU A 175 -6.88 10.64 1.40
CA LEU A 175 -6.76 11.99 2.00
C LEU A 175 -6.03 12.95 1.08
N ARG A 176 -4.91 12.55 0.50
CA ARG A 176 -4.16 13.34 -0.47
C ARG A 176 -4.97 13.70 -1.72
N MET A 177 -5.89 12.82 -2.13
CA MET A 177 -6.79 13.03 -3.26
C MET A 177 -8.07 13.79 -2.89
N GLY A 178 -8.19 14.28 -1.65
CA GLY A 178 -9.34 15.06 -1.19
C GLY A 178 -10.64 14.25 -1.12
N CYS A 179 -10.56 12.95 -0.84
CA CYS A 179 -11.75 12.14 -0.60
C CYS A 179 -12.32 12.44 0.79
N PRO A 180 -13.63 12.64 0.95
CA PRO A 180 -14.26 12.76 2.26
C PRO A 180 -14.26 11.40 2.96
N LEU A 181 -13.66 11.30 4.15
CA LEU A 181 -13.54 10.05 4.88
C LEU A 181 -14.24 10.07 6.25
N ASP A 182 -14.89 11.15 6.61
CA ASP A 182 -15.44 11.40 7.96
C ASP A 182 -16.38 10.30 8.46
N ARG A 183 -17.07 9.63 7.55
CA ARG A 183 -17.99 8.53 7.88
C ARG A 183 -17.30 7.19 8.21
N PHE A 184 -16.00 7.07 8.01
CA PHE A 184 -15.24 5.85 8.23
C PHE A 184 -14.46 5.94 9.54
N GLU A 185 -15.16 5.96 10.66
CA GLU A 185 -14.61 6.24 11.98
C GLU A 185 -13.53 5.23 12.41
N ARG A 186 -13.75 3.92 12.15
CA ARG A 186 -12.78 2.86 12.51
C ARG A 186 -11.55 2.90 11.62
N VAL A 187 -11.74 3.10 10.33
CA VAL A 187 -10.66 3.28 9.37
C VAL A 187 -9.77 4.45 9.78
N LEU A 188 -10.38 5.60 10.13
CA LEU A 188 -9.65 6.79 10.57
C LEU A 188 -8.98 6.58 11.93
N ALA A 189 -9.62 5.88 12.86
CA ALA A 189 -9.02 5.56 14.16
C ALA A 189 -7.74 4.72 14.01
N VAL A 190 -7.77 3.66 13.21
CA VAL A 190 -6.58 2.84 12.91
C VAL A 190 -5.50 3.67 12.22
N HIS A 191 -5.87 4.49 11.23
CA HIS A 191 -4.92 5.36 10.53
C HIS A 191 -4.26 6.37 11.48
N ALA A 192 -5.02 7.01 12.36
CA ALA A 192 -4.50 7.95 13.36
C ALA A 192 -3.57 7.27 14.34
N HIS A 193 -3.96 6.08 14.86
CA HIS A 193 -3.12 5.29 15.76
C HIS A 193 -1.79 4.88 15.08
N ALA A 194 -1.85 4.39 13.85
CA ALA A 194 -0.68 4.02 13.09
C ALA A 194 0.28 5.20 12.85
N GLY A 195 -0.24 6.41 12.67
CA GLY A 195 0.56 7.62 12.51
C GLY A 195 1.45 7.97 13.71
N MET A 196 1.13 7.45 14.90
CA MET A 196 1.96 7.60 16.10
C MET A 196 3.10 6.56 16.18
N HIS A 197 3.06 5.52 15.37
CA HIS A 197 4.07 4.47 15.38
C HIS A 197 5.28 4.86 14.49
N PRO A 198 6.54 4.83 15.03
CA PRO A 198 7.72 5.29 14.32
C PRO A 198 7.90 4.67 12.93
N ALA A 199 7.68 3.36 12.79
CA ALA A 199 7.86 2.65 11.51
C ALA A 199 6.91 3.15 10.39
N PHE A 200 5.67 3.55 10.74
CA PHE A 200 4.73 4.12 9.78
C PHE A 200 5.09 5.57 9.43
N ALA A 201 5.53 6.34 10.41
CA ALA A 201 5.94 7.72 10.21
C ALA A 201 7.21 7.82 9.34
N GLU A 202 8.22 6.98 9.61
CA GLU A 202 9.46 6.91 8.83
C GLU A 202 9.23 6.47 7.38
N ALA A 203 8.34 5.49 7.18
CA ALA A 203 7.99 4.98 5.86
C ALA A 203 7.12 5.93 5.03
N ALA A 204 6.59 7.02 5.63
CA ALA A 204 5.66 7.94 4.97
C ALA A 204 6.26 8.61 3.72
N PRO A 205 5.44 8.95 2.71
CA PRO A 205 5.89 9.57 1.47
C PRO A 205 6.81 10.79 1.66
N ALA A 206 6.47 11.69 2.58
CA ALA A 206 7.23 12.92 2.82
C ALA A 206 8.62 12.69 3.47
N ARG A 207 8.92 11.47 3.89
CA ARG A 207 10.22 11.09 4.48
C ARG A 207 11.16 10.42 3.50
N GLN A 208 10.72 10.17 2.27
CA GLN A 208 11.51 9.42 1.30
C GLN A 208 12.48 10.32 0.52
N PRO A 209 13.66 9.78 0.09
CA PRO A 209 14.70 10.56 -0.57
C PRO A 209 14.27 11.24 -1.87
N ASP A 210 13.31 10.64 -2.59
CA ASP A 210 12.78 11.15 -3.85
C ASP A 210 11.51 12.01 -3.69
N TYR A 211 11.20 12.41 -2.44
CA TYR A 211 10.03 13.26 -2.19
C TYR A 211 10.15 14.62 -2.89
N THR A 212 9.09 14.95 -3.60
CA THR A 212 8.87 16.28 -4.17
C THR A 212 7.52 16.80 -3.69
N ALA A 213 7.49 18.01 -3.15
CA ALA A 213 6.29 18.67 -2.64
C ALA A 213 5.25 18.90 -3.77
#